data_302b593ddc54904df9287422daa82a64
#
_entry.id   302b593ddc54904df9287422daa82a64
#
_cell.length_a   1.000
_cell.length_b   1.000
_cell.length_c   1.000
_cell.angle_alpha   90.00
_cell.angle_beta   90.00
_cell.angle_gamma   90.00
#
_symmetry.space_group_name_H-M   'P 1'
#
loop_
_entity.id
_entity.type
_entity.pdbx_description
1 polymer ?
#
loop_
_entity_poly.entity_id
_entity_poly.type
_entity_poly.pdbx_seq_one_letter_code
_entity_poly.pdbx_strand_id
1 'polypeptide(L)'
;MKKALIVGLNKYPGCALDWCDNDAVAMKSLIESNGDGSPNFEVVPITGSCSKDALFNAIKKLFSDDADIALLYFSGHGADADGGYLCTTDFTDKNLGVKMTDILQLANNSRCKNKVIILDCCFSAKMGESILVNNNSVLGEGVTIIAASQSWQTSAESDEKQHGVFTELLIQGLKGGAADIGGSITPASLYSFVDQSLGAWQQRPVFKTNISQFLPLRIISAKVPKSILRKLSVYFKNPTDEFKLDSSYEYTNALEVEHQVVEPYADSAHVAIFKDLQLFESVGLVEPVGTEHMYFAAMENKACKLTALGYLNEKLNSGFGPNARVNSI
;
A
#
# COMPACT_ATOMS: atom_id res chain seq x y z
N MET A 1 1.76 11.78 15.11
CA MET A 1 1.30 12.76 14.10
C MET A 1 1.87 12.35 12.74
N LYS A 2 1.06 12.43 11.68
CA LYS A 2 1.50 12.20 10.30
C LYS A 2 1.39 13.52 9.54
N LYS A 3 2.39 13.87 8.74
CA LYS A 3 2.42 15.10 7.94
C LYS A 3 2.82 14.80 6.50
N ALA A 4 2.26 15.54 5.55
CA ALA A 4 2.52 15.35 4.13
C ALA A 4 2.71 16.70 3.41
N LEU A 5 3.65 16.72 2.47
CA LEU A 5 3.80 17.74 1.45
C LEU A 5 3.42 17.11 0.11
N ILE A 6 2.35 17.59 -0.49
CA ILE A 6 1.80 17.07 -1.76
C ILE A 6 1.97 18.12 -2.82
N VAL A 7 2.81 17.83 -3.83
CA VAL A 7 3.23 18.79 -4.84
C VAL A 7 2.81 18.31 -6.23
N GLY A 8 2.14 19.17 -7.01
CA GLY A 8 1.82 18.97 -8.42
C GLY A 8 2.08 20.25 -9.20
N LEU A 9 2.99 20.21 -10.16
CA LEU A 9 3.40 21.41 -10.91
C LEU A 9 3.11 21.25 -12.39
N ASN A 10 2.18 22.07 -12.90
CA ASN A 10 1.81 22.11 -14.31
C ASN A 10 2.42 23.27 -15.09
N LYS A 11 2.63 24.43 -14.43
CA LYS A 11 2.87 25.72 -15.10
C LYS A 11 4.35 25.96 -15.41
N TYR A 12 4.96 25.03 -16.14
CA TYR A 12 6.34 25.22 -16.61
C TYR A 12 6.40 26.08 -17.86
N PRO A 13 7.22 27.14 -17.89
CA PRO A 13 7.37 27.99 -19.09
C PRO A 13 7.88 27.17 -20.28
N GLY A 14 7.10 27.14 -21.37
CA GLY A 14 7.46 26.45 -22.62
C GLY A 14 7.33 24.91 -22.62
N CYS A 15 7.01 24.28 -21.48
CA CYS A 15 6.83 22.83 -21.36
C CYS A 15 5.81 22.48 -20.26
N ALA A 16 4.62 23.08 -20.35
CA ALA A 16 3.54 22.83 -19.40
C ALA A 16 3.12 21.35 -19.39
N LEU A 17 2.62 20.90 -18.24
CA LEU A 17 2.02 19.58 -18.04
C LEU A 17 0.53 19.74 -17.73
N ASP A 18 -0.29 18.72 -18.00
CA ASP A 18 -1.74 18.86 -17.91
C ASP A 18 -2.32 18.34 -16.58
N TRP A 19 -1.76 17.27 -16.00
CA TRP A 19 -2.44 16.51 -14.95
C TRP A 19 -1.78 16.53 -13.57
N CYS A 20 -0.58 17.10 -13.39
CA CYS A 20 0.13 17.06 -12.10
C CYS A 20 -0.62 17.78 -10.96
N ASP A 21 -1.35 18.85 -11.27
CA ASP A 21 -2.20 19.54 -10.30
C ASP A 21 -3.35 18.64 -9.85
N ASN A 22 -3.99 17.91 -10.77
CA ASN A 22 -5.04 16.95 -10.49
C ASN A 22 -4.51 15.79 -9.65
N ASP A 23 -3.32 15.29 -9.96
CA ASP A 23 -2.62 14.25 -9.19
C ASP A 23 -2.44 14.67 -7.74
N ALA A 24 -1.95 15.90 -7.52
CA ALA A 24 -1.74 16.43 -6.17
C ALA A 24 -3.07 16.59 -5.41
N VAL A 25 -4.13 17.06 -6.06
CA VAL A 25 -5.46 17.20 -5.45
C VAL A 25 -6.03 15.85 -5.06
N ALA A 26 -5.93 14.83 -5.93
CA ALA A 26 -6.42 13.48 -5.66
C ALA A 26 -5.62 12.82 -4.53
N MET A 27 -4.29 12.91 -4.56
CA MET A 27 -3.42 12.38 -3.51
C MET A 27 -3.69 13.04 -2.17
N LYS A 28 -3.85 14.38 -2.12
CA LYS A 28 -4.24 15.10 -0.91
C LYS A 28 -5.54 14.54 -0.34
N SER A 29 -6.60 14.47 -1.14
CA SER A 29 -7.93 14.01 -0.73
C SER A 29 -7.91 12.61 -0.10
N LEU A 30 -7.07 11.70 -0.63
CA LEU A 30 -6.95 10.34 -0.12
C LEU A 30 -6.09 10.26 1.16
N ILE A 31 -5.05 11.08 1.27
CA ILE A 31 -4.09 10.98 2.38
C ILE A 31 -4.58 11.72 3.62
N GLU A 32 -5.35 12.81 3.48
CA GLU A 32 -5.83 13.59 4.62
C GLU A 32 -6.81 12.87 5.54
N SER A 33 -7.46 11.79 5.05
CA SER A 33 -8.40 10.99 5.84
C SER A 33 -8.22 9.48 5.64
N ASN A 34 -8.60 8.70 6.63
CA ASN A 34 -8.78 7.25 6.52
C ASN A 34 -10.09 6.92 5.79
N GLY A 35 -10.32 5.63 5.50
CA GLY A 35 -11.51 5.16 4.81
C GLY A 35 -12.82 5.36 5.59
N ASP A 36 -12.75 5.49 6.90
CA ASP A 36 -13.88 5.81 7.78
C ASP A 36 -14.13 7.31 7.97
N GLY A 37 -13.35 8.16 7.27
CA GLY A 37 -13.42 9.62 7.38
C GLY A 37 -12.65 10.21 8.56
N SER A 38 -12.01 9.41 9.41
CA SER A 38 -11.17 9.91 10.48
C SER A 38 -9.93 10.64 9.94
N PRO A 39 -9.46 11.71 10.62
CA PRO A 39 -8.27 12.45 10.22
C PRO A 39 -7.04 11.53 10.14
N ASN A 40 -6.17 11.73 9.14
CA ASN A 40 -4.99 10.92 8.92
C ASN A 40 -3.72 11.77 8.83
N PHE A 41 -3.46 12.48 7.73
CA PHE A 41 -2.30 13.35 7.60
C PHE A 41 -2.70 14.84 7.69
N GLU A 42 -1.83 15.64 8.32
CA GLU A 42 -1.80 17.08 8.09
C GLU A 42 -1.11 17.33 6.74
N VAL A 43 -1.85 17.88 5.77
CA VAL A 43 -1.38 18.00 4.39
C VAL A 43 -1.16 19.44 4.01
N VAL A 44 0.04 19.74 3.51
CA VAL A 44 0.39 21.00 2.85
C VAL A 44 0.42 20.77 1.33
N PRO A 45 -0.54 21.31 0.55
CA PRO A 45 -0.53 21.19 -0.90
C PRO A 45 0.28 22.33 -1.55
N ILE A 46 0.97 22.04 -2.65
CA ILE A 46 1.55 23.02 -3.57
C ILE A 46 1.12 22.63 -5.00
N THR A 47 0.41 23.50 -5.70
CA THR A 47 -0.09 23.25 -7.05
C THR A 47 0.20 24.41 -7.99
N GLY A 48 0.23 24.12 -9.28
CA GLY A 48 0.39 25.09 -10.37
C GLY A 48 1.81 25.53 -10.58
N SER A 49 2.33 26.44 -9.77
CA SER A 49 3.69 26.96 -9.89
C SER A 49 4.39 27.05 -8.53
N CYS A 50 5.69 26.76 -8.53
CA CYS A 50 6.51 26.83 -7.32
C CYS A 50 7.96 27.14 -7.72
N SER A 51 8.60 28.07 -7.00
CA SER A 51 10.02 28.33 -7.17
C SER A 51 10.87 27.31 -6.42
N LYS A 52 12.16 27.18 -6.82
CA LYS A 52 13.14 26.32 -6.16
C LYS A 52 13.22 26.56 -4.65
N ASP A 53 13.36 27.83 -4.26
CA ASP A 53 13.53 28.17 -2.84
C ASP A 53 12.25 27.87 -2.05
N ALA A 54 11.08 28.11 -2.62
CA ALA A 54 9.80 27.79 -1.97
C ALA A 54 9.65 26.27 -1.78
N LEU A 55 9.92 25.47 -2.81
CA LEU A 55 9.85 24.01 -2.74
C LEU A 55 10.89 23.45 -1.75
N PHE A 56 12.13 23.91 -1.82
CA PHE A 56 13.20 23.45 -0.92
C PHE A 56 12.87 23.76 0.55
N ASN A 57 12.37 24.98 0.84
CA ASN A 57 12.00 25.37 2.20
C ASN A 57 10.79 24.55 2.70
N ALA A 58 9.82 24.23 1.85
CA ALA A 58 8.69 23.37 2.20
C ALA A 58 9.15 21.94 2.53
N ILE A 59 10.06 21.36 1.72
CA ILE A 59 10.66 20.05 1.97
C ILE A 59 11.49 20.06 3.27
N LYS A 60 12.28 21.11 3.48
CA LYS A 60 13.05 21.28 4.72
C LYS A 60 12.14 21.32 5.94
N LYS A 61 11.03 22.06 5.87
CA LYS A 61 10.01 22.11 6.93
C LYS A 61 9.36 20.73 7.15
N LEU A 62 9.05 19.99 6.08
CA LEU A 62 8.50 18.64 6.17
C LEU A 62 9.39 17.72 7.02
N PHE A 63 10.70 17.76 6.83
CA PHE A 63 11.64 16.87 7.50
C PHE A 63 12.27 17.42 8.79
N SER A 64 11.94 18.65 9.22
CA SER A 64 12.58 19.29 10.39
C SER A 64 12.07 18.81 11.74
N ASP A 65 10.76 18.50 11.84
CA ASP A 65 10.11 18.18 13.12
C ASP A 65 9.86 16.68 13.25
N ASP A 66 9.66 16.22 14.50
CA ASP A 66 9.30 14.84 14.79
C ASP A 66 7.92 14.51 14.25
N ALA A 67 7.80 13.33 13.62
CA ALA A 67 6.52 12.77 13.17
C ALA A 67 6.59 11.25 13.12
N ASP A 68 5.43 10.59 13.16
CA ASP A 68 5.37 9.15 12.89
C ASP A 68 5.62 8.87 11.40
N ILE A 69 5.05 9.72 10.52
CA ILE A 69 5.30 9.67 9.08
C ILE A 69 5.46 11.09 8.54
N ALA A 70 6.51 11.34 7.77
CA ALA A 70 6.66 12.50 6.90
C ALA A 70 6.61 12.01 5.44
N LEU A 71 5.58 12.43 4.68
CA LEU A 71 5.34 12.03 3.30
C LEU A 71 5.60 13.20 2.35
N LEU A 72 6.52 13.02 1.40
CA LEU A 72 6.67 13.87 0.23
C LEU A 72 6.07 13.15 -0.99
N TYR A 73 5.12 13.76 -1.66
CA TYR A 73 4.66 13.38 -2.98
C TYR A 73 4.97 14.50 -3.96
N PHE A 74 5.50 14.16 -5.14
CA PHE A 74 5.79 15.12 -6.20
C PHE A 74 5.34 14.56 -7.56
N SER A 75 4.55 15.33 -8.29
CA SER A 75 4.20 15.12 -9.71
C SER A 75 4.62 16.34 -10.50
N GLY A 76 5.44 16.15 -11.56
CA GLY A 76 6.00 17.23 -12.34
C GLY A 76 7.19 16.80 -13.19
N HIS A 77 7.93 17.77 -13.76
CA HIS A 77 9.15 17.48 -14.48
C HIS A 77 10.30 17.07 -13.58
N GLY A 78 11.12 16.14 -14.07
CA GLY A 78 12.41 15.78 -13.51
C GLY A 78 13.52 15.99 -14.51
N ALA A 79 14.73 16.32 -14.05
CA ALA A 79 15.90 16.49 -14.90
C ALA A 79 17.02 15.51 -14.51
N ASP A 80 17.71 14.99 -15.55
CA ASP A 80 18.87 14.11 -15.43
C ASP A 80 20.16 14.91 -15.46
N ALA A 81 20.55 15.46 -14.31
CA ALA A 81 21.84 16.08 -14.15
C ALA A 81 22.34 15.75 -12.73
N ASP A 82 23.57 15.32 -12.61
CA ASP A 82 24.32 15.21 -11.35
C ASP A 82 23.49 14.66 -10.14
N GLY A 83 22.80 13.53 -10.35
CA GLY A 83 21.99 12.83 -9.33
C GLY A 83 20.50 13.13 -9.34
N GLY A 84 19.99 13.83 -10.37
CA GLY A 84 18.57 14.10 -10.57
C GLY A 84 18.04 15.33 -9.82
N TYR A 85 17.03 15.97 -10.43
CA TYR A 85 16.37 17.16 -9.88
C TYR A 85 14.84 17.01 -9.97
N LEU A 86 14.13 17.51 -8.97
CA LEU A 86 12.73 17.87 -9.08
C LEU A 86 12.68 19.27 -9.69
N CYS A 87 12.22 19.38 -10.93
CA CYS A 87 12.14 20.67 -11.64
C CYS A 87 11.09 21.57 -10.99
N THR A 88 11.40 22.84 -10.86
CA THR A 88 10.47 23.88 -10.40
C THR A 88 10.08 24.79 -11.54
N THR A 89 8.99 25.52 -11.41
CA THR A 89 8.45 26.33 -12.53
C THR A 89 9.29 27.57 -12.86
N ASP A 90 10.28 27.90 -12.05
CA ASP A 90 11.32 28.92 -12.30
C ASP A 90 12.62 28.34 -12.84
N PHE A 91 12.56 27.10 -13.41
CA PHE A 91 13.75 26.43 -13.91
C PHE A 91 14.38 27.19 -15.10
N THR A 92 15.71 27.11 -15.16
CA THR A 92 16.55 27.63 -16.24
C THR A 92 17.74 26.71 -16.43
N ASP A 93 18.56 26.89 -17.47
CA ASP A 93 19.79 26.12 -17.66
C ASP A 93 20.76 26.17 -16.45
N LYS A 94 20.65 27.21 -15.62
CA LYS A 94 21.47 27.40 -14.41
C LYS A 94 20.75 27.02 -13.13
N ASN A 95 19.45 26.80 -13.17
CA ASN A 95 18.60 26.43 -12.04
C ASN A 95 17.64 25.32 -12.45
N LEU A 96 18.02 24.08 -12.25
CA LEU A 96 17.21 22.90 -12.61
C LEU A 96 16.12 22.58 -11.58
N GLY A 97 16.07 23.29 -10.46
CA GLY A 97 15.14 22.99 -9.36
C GLY A 97 15.81 22.42 -8.13
N VAL A 98 15.14 21.55 -7.38
CA VAL A 98 15.64 20.97 -6.13
C VAL A 98 16.35 19.65 -6.40
N LYS A 99 17.62 19.54 -5.97
CA LYS A 99 18.44 18.35 -6.17
C LYS A 99 17.92 17.19 -5.32
N MET A 100 17.75 16.01 -5.93
CA MET A 100 17.23 14.82 -5.23
C MET A 100 18.15 14.34 -4.09
N THR A 101 19.47 14.54 -4.23
CA THR A 101 20.43 14.24 -3.16
C THR A 101 20.25 15.12 -1.93
N ASP A 102 19.87 16.39 -2.10
CA ASP A 102 19.63 17.30 -0.98
C ASP A 102 18.35 16.91 -0.24
N ILE A 103 17.32 16.51 -0.98
CA ILE A 103 16.07 15.97 -0.41
C ILE A 103 16.36 14.71 0.41
N LEU A 104 17.14 13.79 -0.15
CA LEU A 104 17.53 12.57 0.55
C LEU A 104 18.35 12.84 1.80
N GLN A 105 19.27 13.82 1.75
CA GLN A 105 20.04 14.24 2.92
C GLN A 105 19.14 14.82 4.03
N LEU A 106 18.14 15.63 3.67
CA LEU A 106 17.14 16.13 4.64
C LEU A 106 16.36 14.97 5.26
N ALA A 107 15.91 14.01 4.45
CA ALA A 107 15.19 12.83 4.93
C ALA A 107 16.07 11.95 5.84
N ASN A 108 17.33 11.68 5.46
CA ASN A 108 18.28 10.88 6.25
C ASN A 108 18.57 11.51 7.63
N ASN A 109 18.64 12.84 7.71
CA ASN A 109 18.90 13.58 8.95
C ASN A 109 17.63 13.85 9.77
N SER A 110 16.45 13.51 9.25
CA SER A 110 15.17 13.75 9.91
C SER A 110 14.94 12.78 11.09
N ARG A 111 14.37 13.30 12.17
CA ARG A 111 13.94 12.51 13.34
C ARG A 111 12.57 11.85 13.18
N CYS A 112 11.89 12.05 12.06
CA CYS A 112 10.65 11.34 11.76
C CYS A 112 10.90 9.83 11.75
N LYS A 113 9.97 9.03 12.28
CA LYS A 113 10.12 7.56 12.31
C LYS A 113 10.12 6.96 10.91
N ASN A 114 9.17 7.35 10.07
CA ASN A 114 9.11 6.96 8.66
C ASN A 114 9.14 8.20 7.76
N LYS A 115 10.03 8.21 6.78
CA LYS A 115 10.15 9.24 5.74
C LYS A 115 9.83 8.59 4.41
N VAL A 116 8.69 8.91 3.84
CA VAL A 116 8.19 8.32 2.59
C VAL A 116 8.27 9.36 1.49
N ILE A 117 8.95 9.02 0.40
CA ILE A 117 9.14 9.89 -0.75
C ILE A 117 8.55 9.18 -1.96
N ILE A 118 7.51 9.77 -2.56
CA ILE A 118 6.83 9.24 -3.76
C ILE A 118 7.03 10.25 -4.89
N LEU A 119 7.64 9.81 -5.99
CA LEU A 119 8.01 10.67 -7.10
C LEU A 119 7.37 10.18 -8.41
N ASP A 120 6.48 10.99 -8.96
CA ASP A 120 5.94 10.84 -10.32
C ASP A 120 6.58 11.87 -11.24
N CYS A 121 7.83 11.62 -11.61
CA CYS A 121 8.58 12.47 -12.53
C CYS A 121 9.68 11.66 -13.25
N CYS A 122 10.17 12.16 -14.38
CA CYS A 122 11.31 11.57 -15.07
C CYS A 122 12.52 11.49 -14.15
N PHE A 123 13.37 10.46 -14.36
CA PHE A 123 14.64 10.29 -13.65
C PHE A 123 14.53 10.12 -12.13
N SER A 124 13.33 9.98 -11.58
CA SER A 124 13.09 9.80 -10.15
C SER A 124 13.75 8.51 -9.59
N ALA A 125 13.95 7.50 -10.43
CA ALA A 125 14.69 6.28 -10.09
C ALA A 125 16.14 6.53 -9.63
N LYS A 126 16.74 7.65 -10.04
CA LYS A 126 18.09 8.06 -9.63
C LYS A 126 18.17 8.55 -8.18
N MET A 127 17.04 8.84 -7.55
CA MET A 127 17.05 9.22 -6.14
C MET A 127 17.65 8.10 -5.28
N GLY A 128 18.64 8.46 -4.47
CA GLY A 128 19.40 7.51 -3.66
C GLY A 128 20.55 6.82 -4.41
N GLU A 129 20.80 7.11 -5.68
CA GLU A 129 22.03 6.72 -6.35
C GLU A 129 23.15 7.69 -5.96
N SER A 130 24.27 7.15 -5.52
CA SER A 130 25.46 7.94 -5.20
C SER A 130 26.60 7.53 -6.12
N ILE A 131 27.16 8.50 -6.85
CA ILE A 131 28.36 8.31 -7.69
C ILE A 131 29.56 7.85 -6.84
N LEU A 132 29.59 8.23 -5.55
CA LEU A 132 30.66 7.88 -4.63
C LEU A 132 30.59 6.44 -4.09
N VAL A 133 29.50 5.73 -4.29
CA VAL A 133 29.25 4.38 -3.73
C VAL A 133 28.81 3.39 -4.83
N ASN A 134 29.32 3.51 -6.05
CA ASN A 134 29.07 2.59 -7.17
C ASN A 134 27.58 2.27 -7.40
N ASN A 135 26.72 3.27 -7.50
CA ASN A 135 25.26 3.16 -7.65
C ASN A 135 24.54 2.52 -6.47
N ASN A 136 25.12 2.42 -5.29
CA ASN A 136 24.43 1.98 -4.09
C ASN A 136 23.63 3.12 -3.46
N SER A 137 22.40 2.86 -3.07
CA SER A 137 21.58 3.82 -2.32
C SER A 137 22.04 3.89 -0.86
N VAL A 138 22.34 5.09 -0.37
CA VAL A 138 22.57 5.33 1.06
C VAL A 138 21.28 5.86 1.67
N LEU A 139 20.43 4.96 2.14
CA LEU A 139 19.19 5.30 2.84
C LEU A 139 19.41 5.25 4.34
N GLY A 140 19.13 6.35 5.02
CA GLY A 140 19.06 6.39 6.47
C GLY A 140 17.88 5.55 6.99
N GLU A 141 17.91 5.21 8.27
CA GLU A 141 16.82 4.45 8.91
C GLU A 141 15.47 5.16 8.72
N GLY A 142 14.44 4.40 8.42
CA GLY A 142 13.07 4.89 8.24
C GLY A 142 12.78 5.53 6.87
N VAL A 143 13.72 5.55 5.92
CA VAL A 143 13.51 6.13 4.60
C VAL A 143 12.96 5.09 3.62
N THR A 144 11.90 5.48 2.90
CA THR A 144 11.32 4.71 1.78
C THR A 144 11.14 5.63 0.58
N ILE A 145 11.55 5.16 -0.59
CA ILE A 145 11.38 5.83 -1.88
C ILE A 145 10.53 4.94 -2.79
N ILE A 146 9.47 5.49 -3.37
CA ILE A 146 8.68 4.89 -4.45
C ILE A 146 8.73 5.86 -5.61
N ALA A 147 9.24 5.43 -6.76
CA ALA A 147 9.43 6.32 -7.89
C ALA A 147 8.95 5.70 -9.19
N ALA A 148 8.29 6.50 -10.03
CA ALA A 148 7.99 6.14 -11.41
C ALA A 148 9.30 5.92 -12.17
N SER A 149 9.28 5.03 -13.16
CA SER A 149 10.42 4.87 -14.07
C SER A 149 10.31 5.81 -15.28
N GLN A 150 11.41 6.03 -15.98
CA GLN A 150 11.54 7.03 -17.06
C GLN A 150 10.53 6.92 -18.21
N SER A 151 9.93 5.76 -18.46
CA SER A 151 9.14 5.51 -19.67
C SER A 151 7.64 5.84 -19.55
N TRP A 152 7.16 6.26 -18.39
CA TRP A 152 5.73 6.45 -18.14
C TRP A 152 5.15 7.74 -18.72
N GLN A 153 6.00 8.73 -19.01
CA GLN A 153 5.55 10.07 -19.44
C GLN A 153 5.29 10.20 -20.94
N THR A 154 5.67 9.23 -21.78
CA THR A 154 5.58 9.42 -23.24
C THR A 154 4.51 8.60 -23.94
N SER A 155 3.74 7.76 -23.29
CA SER A 155 2.90 6.81 -24.03
C SER A 155 1.43 6.66 -23.61
N ALA A 156 0.92 7.38 -22.63
CA ALA A 156 -0.49 7.23 -22.25
C ALA A 156 -1.12 8.46 -21.57
N GLU A 157 -0.96 9.65 -22.15
CA GLU A 157 -1.96 10.68 -21.99
C GLU A 157 -3.14 10.32 -22.91
N SER A 158 -4.06 9.47 -22.42
CA SER A 158 -5.35 9.37 -23.08
C SER A 158 -6.21 10.51 -22.56
N ASP A 159 -6.86 11.23 -23.45
CA ASP A 159 -7.80 12.34 -23.15
C ASP A 159 -8.90 11.96 -22.15
N GLU A 160 -9.09 10.67 -21.87
CA GLU A 160 -10.05 10.13 -20.91
C GLU A 160 -9.49 10.00 -19.47
N LYS A 161 -8.16 10.03 -19.27
CA LYS A 161 -7.53 9.87 -17.95
C LYS A 161 -6.98 11.20 -17.45
N GLN A 162 -7.57 11.71 -16.38
CA GLN A 162 -7.18 12.97 -15.74
C GLN A 162 -5.97 12.85 -14.81
N HIS A 163 -5.16 11.78 -14.94
CA HIS A 163 -4.01 11.47 -14.08
C HIS A 163 -2.89 10.80 -14.88
N GLY A 164 -1.65 10.95 -14.41
CA GLY A 164 -0.54 10.12 -14.84
C GLY A 164 -0.77 8.65 -14.47
N VAL A 165 -0.31 7.70 -15.32
CA VAL A 165 -0.56 6.25 -15.12
C VAL A 165 -0.06 5.78 -13.76
N PHE A 166 1.12 6.21 -13.33
CA PHE A 166 1.68 5.82 -12.03
C PHE A 166 0.83 6.35 -10.88
N THR A 167 0.45 7.63 -10.92
CA THR A 167 -0.41 8.22 -9.89
C THR A 167 -1.81 7.63 -9.90
N GLU A 168 -2.40 7.30 -11.06
CA GLU A 168 -3.67 6.58 -11.11
C GLU A 168 -3.61 5.25 -10.36
N LEU A 169 -2.54 4.48 -10.55
CA LEU A 169 -2.35 3.22 -9.80
C LEU A 169 -2.16 3.46 -8.29
N LEU A 170 -1.43 4.51 -7.88
CA LEU A 170 -1.32 4.89 -6.47
C LEU A 170 -2.69 5.23 -5.88
N ILE A 171 -3.52 5.99 -6.61
CA ILE A 171 -4.89 6.35 -6.24
C ILE A 171 -5.74 5.09 -6.03
N GLN A 172 -5.73 4.15 -6.96
CA GLN A 172 -6.48 2.89 -6.84
C GLN A 172 -5.97 2.04 -5.68
N GLY A 173 -4.66 1.98 -5.47
CA GLY A 173 -4.06 1.33 -4.32
C GLY A 173 -4.53 1.94 -2.99
N LEU A 174 -4.51 3.28 -2.88
CA LEU A 174 -4.94 4.02 -1.68
C LEU A 174 -6.46 3.98 -1.47
N LYS A 175 -7.27 3.79 -2.51
CA LYS A 175 -8.72 3.54 -2.39
C LYS A 175 -9.03 2.16 -1.81
N GLY A 176 -8.04 1.26 -1.75
CA GLY A 176 -8.19 -0.04 -1.11
C GLY A 176 -7.57 -1.22 -1.86
N GLY A 177 -7.15 -1.04 -3.12
CA GLY A 177 -6.50 -2.09 -3.89
C GLY A 177 -5.25 -2.66 -3.21
N ALA A 178 -4.50 -1.81 -2.49
CA ALA A 178 -3.29 -2.18 -1.78
C ALA A 178 -3.51 -2.56 -0.30
N ALA A 179 -4.77 -2.62 0.17
CA ALA A 179 -5.05 -2.90 1.56
C ALA A 179 -4.84 -4.38 1.91
N ASP A 180 -4.23 -4.63 3.05
CA ASP A 180 -4.21 -5.96 3.65
C ASP A 180 -5.60 -6.37 4.18
N ILE A 181 -5.71 -7.57 4.75
CA ILE A 181 -6.97 -8.11 5.28
C ILE A 181 -7.52 -7.21 6.41
N GLY A 182 -6.64 -6.58 7.18
CA GLY A 182 -6.96 -5.67 8.27
C GLY A 182 -7.29 -4.25 7.82
N GLY A 183 -7.20 -3.95 6.53
CA GLY A 183 -7.48 -2.63 5.95
C GLY A 183 -6.29 -1.67 5.97
N SER A 184 -5.08 -2.11 6.33
CA SER A 184 -3.89 -1.25 6.35
C SER A 184 -3.22 -1.18 4.99
N ILE A 185 -2.89 0.03 4.55
CA ILE A 185 -2.12 0.30 3.33
C ILE A 185 -0.76 0.87 3.73
N THR A 186 0.28 0.08 3.53
CA THR A 186 1.68 0.47 3.81
C THR A 186 2.40 0.90 2.54
N PRO A 187 3.57 1.59 2.62
CA PRO A 187 4.38 1.86 1.43
C PRO A 187 4.71 0.60 0.62
N ALA A 188 5.00 -0.51 1.30
CA ALA A 188 5.33 -1.78 0.63
C ALA A 188 4.13 -2.40 -0.07
N SER A 189 2.95 -2.44 0.57
CA SER A 189 1.74 -2.97 -0.07
C SER A 189 1.28 -2.09 -1.24
N LEU A 190 1.44 -0.76 -1.12
CA LEU A 190 1.14 0.18 -2.19
C LEU A 190 2.05 -0.05 -3.40
N TYR A 191 3.37 -0.19 -3.18
CA TYR A 191 4.30 -0.54 -4.25
C TYR A 191 3.95 -1.88 -4.90
N SER A 192 3.70 -2.92 -4.09
CA SER A 192 3.34 -4.25 -4.60
C SER A 192 2.09 -4.22 -5.48
N PHE A 193 1.07 -3.45 -5.09
CA PHE A 193 -0.13 -3.25 -5.89
C PHE A 193 0.19 -2.57 -7.24
N VAL A 194 0.97 -1.49 -7.23
CA VAL A 194 1.38 -0.79 -8.44
C VAL A 194 2.18 -1.73 -9.35
N ASP A 195 3.17 -2.43 -8.80
CA ASP A 195 4.02 -3.37 -9.55
C ASP A 195 3.22 -4.50 -10.21
N GLN A 196 2.26 -5.09 -9.50
CA GLN A 196 1.40 -6.16 -10.01
C GLN A 196 0.38 -5.68 -11.04
N SER A 197 -0.05 -4.41 -10.94
CA SER A 197 -1.01 -3.80 -11.88
C SER A 197 -0.39 -3.48 -13.24
N LEU A 198 0.93 -3.52 -13.33
CA LEU A 198 1.69 -3.27 -14.56
C LEU A 198 1.85 -4.54 -15.38
N GLY A 199 1.64 -4.43 -16.70
CA GLY A 199 1.90 -5.54 -17.61
C GLY A 199 3.38 -5.96 -17.63
N ALA A 200 3.65 -7.19 -18.06
CA ALA A 200 5.00 -7.77 -18.08
C ALA A 200 6.03 -6.94 -18.90
N TRP A 201 5.57 -6.16 -19.84
CA TRP A 201 6.39 -5.36 -20.76
C TRP A 201 6.51 -3.88 -20.37
N GLN A 202 5.87 -3.48 -19.27
CA GLN A 202 5.96 -2.10 -18.78
C GLN A 202 7.14 -1.95 -17.81
N GLN A 203 7.75 -0.79 -17.84
CA GLN A 203 8.89 -0.50 -16.98
C GLN A 203 8.43 -0.40 -15.51
N ARG A 204 9.11 -1.16 -14.63
CA ARG A 204 8.74 -1.27 -13.21
C ARG A 204 9.06 -0.01 -12.43
N PRO A 205 8.21 0.38 -11.48
CA PRO A 205 8.55 1.44 -10.55
C PRO A 205 9.72 1.01 -9.65
N VAL A 206 10.42 1.99 -9.11
CA VAL A 206 11.52 1.75 -8.18
C VAL A 206 11.00 1.78 -6.75
N PHE A 207 11.44 0.79 -5.96
CA PHE A 207 11.21 0.73 -4.52
C PHE A 207 12.54 0.58 -3.79
N LYS A 208 12.90 1.58 -2.98
CA LYS A 208 14.10 1.55 -2.13
C LYS A 208 13.65 1.82 -0.70
N THR A 209 14.07 0.99 0.25
CA THR A 209 13.65 1.16 1.65
C THR A 209 14.70 0.70 2.64
N ASN A 210 14.79 1.41 3.77
CA ASN A 210 15.59 1.05 4.94
C ASN A 210 14.76 1.30 6.19
N ILE A 211 13.81 0.42 6.48
CA ILE A 211 12.92 0.56 7.63
C ILE A 211 12.85 -0.73 8.44
N SER A 212 12.68 -0.57 9.75
CA SER A 212 12.44 -1.67 10.68
C SER A 212 10.93 -1.95 10.87
N GLN A 213 10.07 -0.95 10.65
CA GLN A 213 8.63 -1.07 10.81
C GLN A 213 7.86 -0.15 9.84
N PHE A 214 6.99 -0.74 9.04
CA PHE A 214 6.05 0.04 8.23
C PHE A 214 4.88 0.55 9.07
N LEU A 215 4.68 1.87 9.05
CA LEU A 215 3.44 2.48 9.52
C LEU A 215 2.48 2.64 8.34
N PRO A 216 1.17 2.42 8.53
CA PRO A 216 0.21 2.54 7.43
C PRO A 216 0.10 4.00 6.96
N LEU A 217 0.16 4.17 5.63
CA LEU A 217 -0.15 5.45 4.98
C LEU A 217 -1.64 5.78 5.12
N ARG A 218 -2.49 4.77 5.00
CA ARG A 218 -3.94 4.90 5.11
C ARG A 218 -4.53 3.62 5.68
N ILE A 219 -5.63 3.76 6.42
CA ILE A 219 -6.43 2.64 6.90
C ILE A 219 -7.81 2.75 6.27
N ILE A 220 -8.32 1.64 5.75
CA ILE A 220 -9.68 1.52 5.23
C ILE A 220 -10.44 0.45 6.02
N SER A 221 -11.70 0.23 5.68
CA SER A 221 -12.49 -0.84 6.29
C SER A 221 -11.80 -2.20 6.08
N ALA A 222 -11.62 -2.94 7.17
CA ALA A 222 -11.06 -4.28 7.12
C ALA A 222 -11.96 -5.23 6.30
N LYS A 223 -11.37 -6.08 5.48
CA LYS A 223 -12.11 -7.13 4.75
C LYS A 223 -12.69 -8.16 5.73
N VAL A 224 -11.95 -8.46 6.80
CA VAL A 224 -12.40 -9.30 7.90
C VAL A 224 -12.28 -8.51 9.20
N PRO A 225 -13.38 -8.30 9.95
CA PRO A 225 -13.34 -7.65 11.25
C PRO A 225 -12.38 -8.36 12.22
N LYS A 226 -11.63 -7.62 13.01
CA LYS A 226 -10.65 -8.17 13.97
C LYS A 226 -11.29 -9.16 14.95
N SER A 227 -12.55 -8.94 15.35
CA SER A 227 -13.32 -9.85 16.21
C SER A 227 -13.54 -11.21 15.56
N ILE A 228 -13.77 -11.25 14.25
CA ILE A 228 -13.92 -12.50 13.48
C ILE A 228 -12.54 -13.12 13.23
N LEU A 229 -11.55 -12.33 12.85
CA LEU A 229 -10.20 -12.82 12.55
C LEU A 229 -9.57 -13.57 13.75
N ARG A 230 -9.87 -13.14 15.00
CA ARG A 230 -9.44 -13.83 16.22
C ARG A 230 -10.03 -15.23 16.37
N LYS A 231 -11.15 -15.53 15.74
CA LYS A 231 -11.77 -16.86 15.80
C LYS A 231 -11.00 -17.89 14.96
N LEU A 232 -10.09 -17.45 14.09
CA LEU A 232 -9.27 -18.35 13.29
C LEU A 232 -8.51 -19.35 14.19
N SER A 233 -7.89 -18.86 15.29
CA SER A 233 -7.19 -19.70 16.28
C SER A 233 -8.13 -20.53 17.18
N VAL A 234 -9.43 -20.23 17.19
CA VAL A 234 -10.44 -21.04 17.87
C VAL A 234 -10.83 -22.24 17.01
N TYR A 235 -10.97 -22.01 15.69
CA TYR A 235 -11.37 -23.05 14.73
C TYR A 235 -10.21 -23.96 14.33
N PHE A 236 -9.00 -23.42 14.26
CA PHE A 236 -7.79 -24.16 13.88
C PHE A 236 -6.73 -23.96 14.97
N LYS A 237 -6.49 -24.99 15.80
CA LYS A 237 -5.51 -24.94 16.90
C LYS A 237 -4.10 -25.26 16.42
N ASN A 238 -3.99 -26.03 15.35
CA ASN A 238 -2.73 -26.36 14.70
C ASN A 238 -2.81 -26.03 13.21
N PRO A 239 -1.68 -25.74 12.56
CA PRO A 239 -1.63 -25.39 11.13
C PRO A 239 -2.19 -26.47 10.20
N THR A 240 -2.13 -27.72 10.62
CA THR A 240 -2.56 -28.89 9.85
C THR A 240 -3.97 -29.36 10.20
N ASP A 241 -4.66 -28.65 11.08
CA ASP A 241 -6.00 -29.03 11.48
C ASP A 241 -6.97 -28.90 10.30
N GLU A 242 -7.85 -29.88 10.18
CA GLU A 242 -9.01 -29.84 9.30
C GLU A 242 -10.27 -29.61 10.12
N PHE A 243 -10.99 -28.55 9.84
CA PHE A 243 -12.28 -28.28 10.44
C PHE A 243 -13.34 -29.09 9.68
N LYS A 244 -13.93 -30.09 10.36
CA LYS A 244 -14.95 -30.96 9.76
C LYS A 244 -16.27 -30.23 9.63
N LEU A 245 -16.91 -30.43 8.49
CA LEU A 245 -18.18 -29.85 8.12
C LEU A 245 -19.20 -30.95 7.82
N ASP A 246 -20.47 -30.63 8.02
CA ASP A 246 -21.61 -31.42 7.59
C ASP A 246 -22.76 -30.49 7.16
N SER A 247 -23.86 -31.05 6.70
CA SER A 247 -24.99 -30.25 6.16
C SER A 247 -25.67 -29.34 7.19
N SER A 248 -25.47 -29.54 8.50
CA SER A 248 -26.00 -28.64 9.54
C SER A 248 -25.34 -27.26 9.56
N TYR A 249 -24.15 -27.12 8.93
CA TYR A 249 -23.45 -25.84 8.77
C TYR A 249 -24.05 -24.94 7.69
N GLU A 250 -24.73 -25.52 6.68
CA GLU A 250 -25.30 -24.77 5.56
C GLU A 250 -26.79 -24.48 5.78
N TYR A 251 -27.20 -23.23 5.61
CA TYR A 251 -28.60 -22.83 5.86
C TYR A 251 -29.51 -23.01 4.63
N THR A 252 -28.93 -23.17 3.42
CA THR A 252 -29.67 -23.43 2.21
C THR A 252 -29.77 -24.93 1.99
N ASN A 253 -31.00 -25.44 1.96
CA ASN A 253 -31.26 -26.85 1.61
C ASN A 253 -31.50 -26.94 0.10
N ALA A 254 -30.46 -27.02 -0.69
CA ALA A 254 -30.56 -27.19 -2.14
C ALA A 254 -30.95 -28.66 -2.44
N LEU A 255 -32.22 -28.87 -2.80
CA LEU A 255 -32.76 -30.22 -3.10
C LEU A 255 -32.08 -30.89 -4.30
N GLU A 256 -31.42 -30.08 -5.16
CA GLU A 256 -30.71 -30.57 -6.34
C GLU A 256 -29.35 -31.20 -5.99
N VAL A 257 -28.84 -31.00 -4.75
CA VAL A 257 -27.59 -31.55 -4.29
C VAL A 257 -27.87 -32.72 -3.33
N GLU A 258 -27.51 -33.93 -3.73
CA GLU A 258 -27.61 -35.10 -2.87
C GLU A 258 -26.74 -34.93 -1.63
N HIS A 259 -27.32 -35.00 -0.43
CA HIS A 259 -26.58 -34.85 0.83
C HIS A 259 -27.28 -35.59 1.97
N GLN A 260 -26.50 -35.89 3.00
CA GLN A 260 -27.04 -36.47 4.23
C GLN A 260 -27.60 -35.33 5.10
N VAL A 261 -28.88 -35.42 5.45
CA VAL A 261 -29.47 -34.46 6.40
C VAL A 261 -28.98 -34.79 7.80
N VAL A 262 -28.46 -33.77 8.49
CA VAL A 262 -28.05 -33.85 9.90
C VAL A 262 -28.99 -32.98 10.74
N GLU A 263 -29.60 -33.57 11.74
CA GLU A 263 -30.51 -32.83 12.63
C GLU A 263 -29.78 -32.28 13.89
N PRO A 264 -30.09 -31.05 14.32
CA PRO A 264 -31.05 -30.15 13.70
C PRO A 264 -30.47 -29.54 12.41
N TYR A 265 -31.22 -29.59 11.31
CA TYR A 265 -30.78 -28.97 10.06
C TYR A 265 -30.64 -27.47 10.22
N ALA A 266 -29.59 -26.92 9.58
CA ALA A 266 -29.21 -25.50 9.71
C ALA A 266 -29.10 -25.05 11.18
N ASP A 267 -28.30 -25.79 11.96
CA ASP A 267 -28.01 -25.41 13.36
C ASP A 267 -27.46 -23.98 13.42
N SER A 268 -28.07 -23.13 14.21
CA SER A 268 -27.77 -21.70 14.24
C SER A 268 -26.31 -21.39 14.65
N ALA A 269 -25.72 -22.21 15.53
CA ALA A 269 -24.32 -22.05 15.96
C ALA A 269 -23.37 -22.52 14.85
N HIS A 270 -23.67 -23.64 14.17
CA HIS A 270 -22.91 -24.14 13.04
C HIS A 270 -22.96 -23.16 11.86
N VAL A 271 -24.12 -22.63 11.54
CA VAL A 271 -24.30 -21.63 10.47
C VAL A 271 -23.49 -20.35 10.77
N ALA A 272 -23.44 -19.91 12.04
CA ALA A 272 -22.62 -18.74 12.41
C ALA A 272 -21.13 -19.00 12.22
N ILE A 273 -20.63 -20.20 12.57
CA ILE A 273 -19.25 -20.62 12.33
C ILE A 273 -18.97 -20.69 10.82
N PHE A 274 -19.90 -21.27 10.07
CA PHE A 274 -19.74 -21.43 8.62
C PHE A 274 -19.64 -20.10 7.89
N LYS A 275 -20.42 -19.11 8.28
CA LYS A 275 -20.30 -17.72 7.75
C LYS A 275 -18.92 -17.11 8.02
N ASP A 276 -18.36 -17.35 9.21
CA ASP A 276 -16.98 -16.91 9.50
C ASP A 276 -15.97 -17.64 8.59
N LEU A 277 -16.12 -18.97 8.40
CA LEU A 277 -15.26 -19.77 7.53
C LEU A 277 -15.37 -19.35 6.05
N GLN A 278 -16.57 -19.07 5.55
CA GLN A 278 -16.79 -18.54 4.20
C GLN A 278 -16.16 -17.15 4.04
N LEU A 279 -16.23 -16.30 5.07
CA LEU A 279 -15.55 -15.01 5.05
C LEU A 279 -14.03 -15.18 5.00
N PHE A 280 -13.47 -16.15 5.72
CA PHE A 280 -12.04 -16.48 5.66
C PHE A 280 -11.63 -17.04 4.30
N GLU A 281 -12.47 -17.88 3.67
CA GLU A 281 -12.26 -18.37 2.29
C GLU A 281 -12.20 -17.21 1.30
N SER A 282 -13.14 -16.25 1.40
CA SER A 282 -13.24 -15.12 0.48
C SER A 282 -11.99 -14.21 0.45
N VAL A 283 -11.15 -14.27 1.49
CA VAL A 283 -9.87 -13.55 1.60
C VAL A 283 -8.66 -14.49 1.56
N GLY A 284 -8.86 -15.76 1.22
CA GLY A 284 -7.79 -16.73 1.03
C GLY A 284 -7.11 -17.21 2.32
N LEU A 285 -7.76 -17.11 3.49
CA LEU A 285 -7.22 -17.65 4.76
C LEU A 285 -7.55 -19.11 4.96
N VAL A 286 -8.66 -19.59 4.40
CA VAL A 286 -9.17 -20.95 4.52
C VAL A 286 -9.48 -21.46 3.12
N GLU A 287 -9.32 -22.75 2.92
CA GLU A 287 -9.71 -23.44 1.67
C GLU A 287 -10.47 -24.72 1.97
N PRO A 288 -11.46 -25.12 1.15
CA PRO A 288 -12.13 -26.38 1.28
C PRO A 288 -11.20 -27.55 0.93
N VAL A 289 -11.42 -28.73 1.52
CA VAL A 289 -10.64 -29.94 1.27
C VAL A 289 -11.43 -30.90 0.37
N GLY A 290 -10.85 -31.26 -0.76
CA GLY A 290 -11.42 -32.25 -1.69
C GLY A 290 -12.64 -31.78 -2.46
N THR A 291 -12.86 -30.46 -2.54
CA THR A 291 -13.92 -29.82 -3.34
C THR A 291 -13.54 -28.38 -3.67
N GLU A 292 -14.26 -27.75 -4.60
CA GLU A 292 -13.94 -26.39 -5.06
C GLU A 292 -14.54 -25.27 -4.18
N HIS A 293 -15.63 -25.54 -3.46
CA HIS A 293 -16.37 -24.54 -2.68
C HIS A 293 -16.75 -25.03 -1.28
N MET A 294 -16.78 -24.10 -0.33
CA MET A 294 -17.19 -24.38 1.06
C MET A 294 -18.59 -24.98 1.16
N TYR A 295 -19.52 -24.56 0.30
CA TYR A 295 -20.86 -25.14 0.21
C TYR A 295 -20.80 -26.66 0.02
N PHE A 296 -20.06 -27.14 -0.97
CA PHE A 296 -19.92 -28.60 -1.21
C PHE A 296 -19.13 -29.28 -0.09
N ALA A 297 -18.19 -28.59 0.55
CA ALA A 297 -17.51 -29.13 1.70
C ALA A 297 -18.48 -29.46 2.86
N ALA A 298 -19.48 -28.61 3.09
CA ALA A 298 -20.52 -28.87 4.07
C ALA A 298 -21.51 -29.98 3.61
N MET A 299 -22.02 -29.88 2.39
CA MET A 299 -23.05 -30.82 1.88
C MET A 299 -22.50 -32.26 1.70
N GLU A 300 -21.22 -32.40 1.42
CA GLU A 300 -20.54 -33.70 1.18
C GLU A 300 -19.79 -34.24 2.43
N ASN A 301 -20.04 -33.68 3.62
CA ASN A 301 -19.39 -34.06 4.89
C ASN A 301 -17.86 -34.04 4.80
N LYS A 302 -17.29 -33.04 4.17
CA LYS A 302 -15.85 -32.84 4.01
C LYS A 302 -15.27 -31.92 5.10
N ALA A 303 -14.25 -31.17 4.78
CA ALA A 303 -13.57 -30.29 5.71
C ALA A 303 -13.08 -29.00 5.02
N CYS A 304 -12.63 -28.06 5.81
CA CYS A 304 -11.77 -26.96 5.36
C CYS A 304 -10.50 -26.89 6.21
N LYS A 305 -9.47 -26.24 5.71
CA LYS A 305 -8.17 -26.10 6.37
C LYS A 305 -7.58 -24.69 6.13
N LEU A 306 -6.57 -24.35 6.92
CA LEU A 306 -5.81 -23.12 6.71
C LEU A 306 -5.00 -23.17 5.41
N THR A 307 -4.99 -22.06 4.66
CA THR A 307 -3.96 -21.80 3.65
C THR A 307 -2.66 -21.36 4.31
N ALA A 308 -1.57 -21.20 3.53
CA ALA A 308 -0.33 -20.63 4.04
C ALA A 308 -0.54 -19.20 4.60
N LEU A 309 -1.40 -18.39 3.96
CA LEU A 309 -1.76 -17.05 4.44
C LEU A 309 -2.58 -17.14 5.74
N GLY A 310 -3.51 -18.10 5.83
CA GLY A 310 -4.30 -18.36 7.04
C GLY A 310 -3.43 -18.72 8.23
N TYR A 311 -2.46 -19.59 8.02
CA TYR A 311 -1.49 -19.98 9.06
C TYR A 311 -0.69 -18.77 9.60
N LEU A 312 -0.18 -17.91 8.72
CA LEU A 312 0.53 -16.70 9.14
C LEU A 312 -0.37 -15.77 9.95
N ASN A 313 -1.61 -15.58 9.51
CA ASN A 313 -2.57 -14.73 10.23
C ASN A 313 -3.01 -15.32 11.56
N GLU A 314 -3.16 -16.64 11.66
CA GLU A 314 -3.44 -17.34 12.92
C GLU A 314 -2.32 -17.07 13.94
N LYS A 315 -1.06 -17.28 13.57
CA LYS A 315 0.10 -17.01 14.41
C LYS A 315 0.20 -15.57 14.90
N LEU A 316 -0.06 -14.59 14.01
CA LEU A 316 -0.04 -13.18 14.37
C LEU A 316 -1.16 -12.81 15.36
N ASN A 317 -2.31 -13.49 15.30
CA ASN A 317 -3.45 -13.23 16.19
C ASN A 317 -3.42 -14.06 17.49
N SER A 318 -2.74 -15.22 17.52
CA SER A 318 -2.65 -16.10 18.69
C SER A 318 -1.58 -15.70 19.73
N GLY A 319 -0.90 -14.56 19.55
CA GLY A 319 -0.04 -14.01 20.60
C GLY A 319 1.47 -14.01 20.36
N PHE A 320 1.95 -14.07 19.13
CA PHE A 320 3.27 -13.52 18.81
C PHE A 320 3.20 -11.98 18.88
N GLY A 321 2.91 -11.49 20.09
CA GLY A 321 3.15 -10.08 20.40
C GLY A 321 4.64 -9.75 20.26
N PRO A 322 5.03 -8.47 20.16
CA PRO A 322 6.41 -8.00 19.92
C PRO A 322 7.45 -8.41 20.98
N ASN A 323 7.10 -9.29 21.90
CA ASN A 323 7.95 -9.81 22.99
C ASN A 323 8.24 -11.31 22.93
N ALA A 324 7.92 -12.03 21.86
CA ALA A 324 8.42 -13.38 21.67
C ALA A 324 9.93 -13.30 21.42
N ARG A 325 10.74 -13.50 22.48
CA ARG A 325 12.18 -13.65 22.38
C ARG A 325 12.47 -14.77 21.38
N VAL A 326 13.07 -14.41 20.27
CA VAL A 326 13.74 -15.38 19.40
C VAL A 326 14.88 -15.93 20.24
N ASN A 327 14.71 -17.13 20.78
CA ASN A 327 15.83 -17.89 21.34
C ASN A 327 16.75 -18.19 20.17
N SER A 328 17.86 -17.45 20.13
CA SER A 328 19.00 -17.71 19.25
C SER A 328 19.47 -19.15 19.43
N ILE A 329 19.44 -19.89 18.33
CA ILE A 329 20.28 -21.09 18.14
C ILE A 329 21.61 -20.65 17.57
#